data_3ea77e1a0fc5656a6b9022134e1ebc23
#
_entry.id   3ea77e1a0fc5656a6b9022134e1ebc23
#
_cell.length_a   1.000
_cell.length_b   1.000
_cell.length_c   1.000
_cell.angle_alpha   90.00
_cell.angle_beta   90.00
_cell.angle_gamma   90.00
#
_symmetry.space_group_name_H-M   'P 1'
#
loop_
_entity.id
_entity.type
_entity.pdbx_description
1 polymer ?
#
loop_
_entity_poly.entity_id
_entity_poly.type
_entity_poly.pdbx_seq_one_letter_code
_entity_poly.pdbx_strand_id
1 'polypeptide(L)'
;MDMDSVELLRQLVQIPSPNPPGDTQAIATFVARQMQAIGCEVRTVAPPEKPGALNTIASLGEGEPTIMLHAHIDTVPIAKNEANKWSVDPYAGVVRNGALYGKGSVDDKAPLASMMMAMRDAAGQDSLRGRLILVAAAEEEVGGQLGSKWLADEDHLPACDFIIVGEQTGNRVAIAHKGVMRATVHTHGKAVHATNPDRGINAIVAMSRVIEALHGYHQRLAAREHPLVGSPTCNIGVIEGGSTANAVPDACHVMLDRRMIPHEDPQEVQMELSEVIHSVDVAPATVSIDSFVHSPWFDSALDSETGRTFLACVQDEIGHDAGPVGYLPGSDAKHLTGLARGDMIIFGPGSYEVAHGADEHVVLSEFHATTRILLGFLRRMLYHKQ
;
A
#
# COMPACT_ATOMS: atom_id res chain seq x y z
N MET A 1 -28.97 -16.82 -1.68
CA MET A 1 -28.00 -17.77 -2.25
C MET A 1 -26.73 -17.67 -1.42
N ASP A 2 -26.36 -18.74 -0.74
CA ASP A 2 -25.13 -18.74 0.09
C ASP A 2 -23.93 -18.83 -0.84
N MET A 3 -23.32 -17.68 -1.12
CA MET A 3 -22.06 -17.62 -1.88
C MET A 3 -20.94 -18.10 -0.97
N ASP A 4 -20.23 -19.13 -1.36
CA ASP A 4 -19.00 -19.56 -0.70
C ASP A 4 -17.96 -18.44 -0.77
N SER A 5 -17.21 -18.21 0.31
CA SER A 5 -16.19 -17.16 0.38
C SER A 5 -15.10 -17.31 -0.68
N VAL A 6 -14.73 -18.54 -1.02
CA VAL A 6 -13.75 -18.85 -2.08
C VAL A 6 -14.32 -18.49 -3.46
N GLU A 7 -15.61 -18.72 -3.69
CA GLU A 7 -16.27 -18.34 -4.93
C GLU A 7 -16.36 -16.81 -5.09
N LEU A 8 -16.62 -16.07 -4.00
CA LEU A 8 -16.60 -14.61 -4.01
C LEU A 8 -15.20 -14.09 -4.38
N LEU A 9 -14.14 -14.62 -3.73
CA LEU A 9 -12.77 -14.26 -4.05
C LEU A 9 -12.42 -14.59 -5.51
N ARG A 10 -12.83 -15.76 -6.00
CA ARG A 10 -12.61 -16.17 -7.38
C ARG A 10 -13.26 -15.18 -8.37
N GLN A 11 -14.49 -14.73 -8.10
CA GLN A 11 -15.18 -13.75 -8.93
C GLN A 11 -14.49 -12.39 -8.93
N LEU A 12 -13.96 -11.93 -7.78
CA LEU A 12 -13.18 -10.71 -7.71
C LEU A 12 -11.89 -10.81 -8.54
N VAL A 13 -11.17 -11.94 -8.47
CA VAL A 13 -9.97 -12.19 -9.27
C VAL A 13 -10.27 -12.21 -10.77
N GLN A 14 -11.43 -12.73 -11.16
CA GLN A 14 -11.90 -12.77 -12.56
C GLN A 14 -12.25 -11.41 -13.14
N ILE A 15 -12.26 -10.34 -12.33
CA ILE A 15 -12.47 -8.97 -12.80
C ILE A 15 -11.12 -8.26 -12.82
N PRO A 16 -10.44 -8.11 -13.99
CA PRO A 16 -9.18 -7.39 -14.09
C PRO A 16 -9.35 -5.92 -13.71
N SER A 17 -8.41 -5.40 -12.92
CA SER A 17 -8.37 -4.00 -12.49
C SER A 17 -6.96 -3.45 -12.45
N PRO A 18 -6.16 -3.60 -13.54
CA PRO A 18 -4.76 -3.19 -13.53
C PRO A 18 -4.61 -1.67 -13.45
N ASN A 19 -3.62 -1.23 -12.69
CA ASN A 19 -3.26 0.16 -12.56
C ASN A 19 -1.73 0.37 -12.76
N PRO A 20 -1.30 1.02 -13.88
CA PRO A 20 -2.09 1.65 -14.94
C PRO A 20 -2.93 0.68 -15.80
N PRO A 21 -4.04 1.11 -16.44
CA PRO A 21 -4.58 2.48 -16.50
C PRO A 21 -5.40 2.90 -15.27
N GLY A 22 -5.77 1.98 -14.36
CA GLY A 22 -6.53 2.29 -13.15
C GLY A 22 -8.03 2.44 -13.42
N ASP A 23 -8.60 1.65 -14.35
CA ASP A 23 -10.05 1.54 -14.53
C ASP A 23 -10.59 0.48 -13.56
N THR A 24 -11.28 0.93 -12.53
CA THR A 24 -11.88 0.08 -11.50
C THR A 24 -13.40 -0.02 -11.60
N GLN A 25 -14.02 0.51 -12.68
CA GLN A 25 -15.48 0.56 -12.81
C GLN A 25 -16.14 -0.81 -12.69
N ALA A 26 -15.56 -1.83 -13.32
CA ALA A 26 -16.14 -3.18 -13.32
C ALA A 26 -16.14 -3.81 -11.93
N ILE A 27 -15.01 -3.78 -11.23
CA ILE A 27 -14.88 -4.37 -9.90
C ILE A 27 -15.63 -3.56 -8.83
N ALA A 28 -15.57 -2.21 -8.88
CA ALA A 28 -16.34 -1.35 -7.98
C ALA A 28 -17.85 -1.59 -8.14
N THR A 29 -18.35 -1.70 -9.39
CA THR A 29 -19.75 -2.02 -9.64
C THR A 29 -20.13 -3.41 -9.14
N PHE A 30 -19.24 -4.40 -9.25
CA PHE A 30 -19.46 -5.73 -8.71
C PHE A 30 -19.61 -5.67 -7.17
N VAL A 31 -18.67 -5.03 -6.48
CA VAL A 31 -18.74 -4.85 -5.01
C VAL A 31 -20.01 -4.12 -4.61
N ALA A 32 -20.36 -3.03 -5.30
CA ALA A 32 -21.59 -2.27 -5.05
C ALA A 32 -22.83 -3.13 -5.12
N ARG A 33 -22.97 -3.94 -6.17
CA ARG A 33 -24.11 -4.87 -6.35
C ARG A 33 -24.19 -5.94 -5.25
N GLN A 34 -23.05 -6.51 -4.85
CA GLN A 34 -23.01 -7.49 -3.77
C GLN A 34 -23.45 -6.87 -2.43
N MET A 35 -22.99 -5.67 -2.13
CA MET A 35 -23.36 -4.95 -0.90
C MET A 35 -24.82 -4.49 -0.92
N GLN A 36 -25.32 -3.99 -2.04
CA GLN A 36 -26.75 -3.65 -2.20
C GLN A 36 -27.67 -4.87 -2.00
N ALA A 37 -27.25 -6.03 -2.51
CA ALA A 37 -28.03 -7.25 -2.41
C ALA A 37 -28.23 -7.75 -0.96
N ILE A 38 -27.37 -7.36 -0.05
CA ILE A 38 -27.46 -7.67 1.40
C ILE A 38 -28.07 -6.53 2.22
N GLY A 39 -28.55 -5.46 1.57
CA GLY A 39 -29.26 -4.35 2.24
C GLY A 39 -28.37 -3.21 2.73
N CYS A 40 -27.10 -3.14 2.32
CA CYS A 40 -26.26 -1.97 2.62
C CYS A 40 -26.76 -0.72 1.88
N GLU A 41 -26.63 0.44 2.52
CA GLU A 41 -26.60 1.72 1.82
C GLU A 41 -25.29 1.81 1.03
N VAL A 42 -25.36 2.00 -0.29
CA VAL A 42 -24.18 1.97 -1.17
C VAL A 42 -24.11 3.20 -2.04
N ARG A 43 -22.94 3.82 -2.10
CA ARG A 43 -22.60 4.85 -3.07
C ARG A 43 -21.29 4.52 -3.78
N THR A 44 -21.21 4.92 -5.04
CA THR A 44 -19.99 4.85 -5.83
C THR A 44 -19.57 6.26 -6.22
N VAL A 45 -18.29 6.57 -6.07
CA VAL A 45 -17.73 7.90 -6.32
C VAL A 45 -16.37 7.78 -7.01
N ALA A 46 -16.06 8.75 -7.86
CA ALA A 46 -14.77 8.82 -8.53
C ALA A 46 -14.30 10.28 -8.61
N PRO A 47 -12.99 10.55 -8.57
CA PRO A 47 -12.48 11.89 -8.76
C PRO A 47 -12.83 12.40 -10.17
N PRO A 48 -13.22 13.68 -10.31
CA PRO A 48 -13.61 14.25 -11.61
C PRO A 48 -12.52 14.12 -12.68
N GLU A 49 -11.27 14.22 -12.30
CA GLU A 49 -10.09 14.11 -13.19
C GLU A 49 -9.81 12.67 -13.66
N LYS A 50 -10.34 11.66 -12.96
CA LYS A 50 -10.18 10.24 -13.32
C LYS A 50 -11.49 9.45 -13.07
N PRO A 51 -12.53 9.63 -13.90
CA PRO A 51 -13.84 8.99 -13.71
C PRO A 51 -13.79 7.44 -13.73
N GLY A 52 -12.72 6.86 -14.30
CA GLY A 52 -12.47 5.42 -14.30
C GLY A 52 -12.01 4.87 -12.96
N ALA A 53 -11.45 5.69 -12.07
CA ALA A 53 -11.04 5.31 -10.72
C ALA A 53 -12.25 5.30 -9.77
N LEU A 54 -13.19 4.38 -10.01
CA LEU A 54 -14.43 4.29 -9.26
C LEU A 54 -14.19 3.58 -7.93
N ASN A 55 -14.61 4.23 -6.84
CA ASN A 55 -14.57 3.69 -5.48
C ASN A 55 -15.99 3.29 -5.05
N THR A 56 -16.10 2.29 -4.17
CA THR A 56 -17.37 1.86 -3.58
C THR A 56 -17.33 2.03 -2.06
N ILE A 57 -18.37 2.67 -1.51
CA ILE A 57 -18.57 2.83 -0.07
C ILE A 57 -19.92 2.20 0.27
N ALA A 58 -19.92 1.20 1.13
CA ALA A 58 -21.13 0.54 1.62
C ALA A 58 -21.23 0.66 3.13
N SER A 59 -22.43 0.91 3.67
CA SER A 59 -22.63 1.04 5.12
C SER A 59 -23.85 0.30 5.62
N LEU A 60 -23.73 -0.18 6.88
CA LEU A 60 -24.78 -0.85 7.64
C LEU A 60 -24.86 -0.27 9.05
N GLY A 61 -26.06 -0.08 9.58
CA GLY A 61 -26.30 0.44 10.92
C GLY A 61 -26.00 1.93 11.06
N GLU A 62 -26.19 2.46 12.25
CA GLU A 62 -26.00 3.88 12.57
C GLU A 62 -25.44 4.03 14.00
N GLY A 63 -24.81 5.16 14.29
CA GLY A 63 -24.29 5.49 15.63
C GLY A 63 -22.89 4.95 15.89
N GLU A 64 -22.58 4.72 17.16
CA GLU A 64 -21.26 4.34 17.65
C GLU A 64 -21.27 2.94 18.30
N PRO A 65 -20.16 2.17 18.16
CA PRO A 65 -18.93 2.53 17.47
C PRO A 65 -19.08 2.51 15.94
N THR A 66 -18.31 3.34 15.25
CA THR A 66 -18.16 3.32 13.79
C THR A 66 -16.88 2.56 13.43
N ILE A 67 -17.03 1.44 12.72
CA ILE A 67 -15.91 0.60 12.28
C ILE A 67 -15.81 0.65 10.76
N MET A 68 -14.61 0.91 10.24
CA MET A 68 -14.33 0.92 8.80
C MET A 68 -13.47 -0.30 8.44
N LEU A 69 -13.90 -1.01 7.41
CA LEU A 69 -13.16 -2.04 6.69
C LEU A 69 -12.76 -1.41 5.34
N HIS A 70 -11.49 -1.30 5.10
CA HIS A 70 -10.94 -0.66 3.90
C HIS A 70 -10.06 -1.65 3.15
N ALA A 71 -10.24 -1.78 1.84
CA ALA A 71 -9.40 -2.60 0.97
C ALA A 71 -9.30 -1.95 -0.41
N HIS A 72 -8.16 -2.08 -1.08
CA HIS A 72 -8.06 -1.60 -2.44
C HIS A 72 -8.54 -2.61 -3.48
N ILE A 73 -8.90 -2.12 -4.67
CA ILE A 73 -9.49 -2.93 -5.74
C ILE A 73 -8.69 -2.92 -7.05
N ASP A 74 -7.71 -2.04 -7.17
CA ASP A 74 -6.76 -2.07 -8.27
C ASP A 74 -5.63 -3.09 -8.01
N THR A 75 -4.90 -3.43 -9.04
CA THR A 75 -3.77 -4.38 -9.00
C THR A 75 -2.65 -3.86 -9.86
N VAL A 76 -1.39 -4.20 -9.57
CA VAL A 76 -0.32 -3.96 -10.53
C VAL A 76 -0.58 -4.71 -11.86
N PRO A 77 -0.21 -4.14 -13.02
CA PRO A 77 -0.36 -4.83 -14.29
C PRO A 77 0.62 -6.01 -14.41
N ILE A 78 0.25 -6.99 -15.21
CA ILE A 78 1.14 -8.09 -15.57
C ILE A 78 2.22 -7.57 -16.52
N ALA A 79 3.48 -7.61 -16.11
CA ALA A 79 4.58 -7.17 -16.95
C ALA A 79 4.78 -8.11 -18.17
N LYS A 80 5.25 -7.56 -19.30
CA LYS A 80 5.46 -8.34 -20.54
C LYS A 80 6.38 -9.55 -20.35
N ASN A 81 7.40 -9.43 -19.51
CA ASN A 81 8.36 -10.49 -19.19
C ASN A 81 7.83 -11.46 -18.11
N GLU A 82 6.70 -11.19 -17.52
CA GLU A 82 6.03 -11.99 -16.48
C GLU A 82 4.94 -12.90 -17.09
N ALA A 83 4.28 -12.44 -18.16
CA ALA A 83 3.12 -13.11 -18.74
C ALA A 83 3.37 -14.60 -19.05
N ASN A 84 4.59 -14.97 -19.49
CA ASN A 84 4.95 -16.34 -19.81
C ASN A 84 5.41 -17.17 -18.58
N LYS A 85 5.47 -16.58 -17.39
CA LYS A 85 5.89 -17.25 -16.15
C LYS A 85 4.73 -17.76 -15.32
N TRP A 86 3.51 -17.35 -15.63
CA TRP A 86 2.31 -17.82 -14.96
C TRP A 86 2.02 -19.28 -15.30
N SER A 87 1.85 -20.12 -14.29
CA SER A 87 1.49 -21.55 -14.45
C SER A 87 -0.02 -21.77 -14.66
N VAL A 88 -0.82 -20.72 -14.47
CA VAL A 88 -2.27 -20.67 -14.67
C VAL A 88 -2.65 -19.36 -15.38
N ASP A 89 -3.86 -19.27 -15.92
CA ASP A 89 -4.40 -17.97 -16.36
C ASP A 89 -4.53 -17.03 -15.15
N PRO A 90 -3.85 -15.86 -15.16
CA PRO A 90 -3.82 -14.94 -14.03
C PRO A 90 -5.16 -14.37 -13.59
N TYR A 91 -6.18 -14.46 -14.45
CA TYR A 91 -7.53 -13.99 -14.13
C TYR A 91 -8.57 -15.13 -14.02
N ALA A 92 -8.15 -16.39 -14.00
CA ALA A 92 -9.07 -17.51 -13.85
C ALA A 92 -9.50 -17.78 -12.40
N GLY A 93 -8.70 -17.37 -11.40
CA GLY A 93 -8.96 -17.68 -10.00
C GLY A 93 -8.88 -19.18 -9.72
N VAL A 94 -7.77 -19.81 -10.12
CA VAL A 94 -7.60 -21.27 -10.06
C VAL A 94 -7.32 -21.72 -8.63
N VAL A 95 -8.15 -22.61 -8.11
CA VAL A 95 -7.87 -23.27 -6.82
C VAL A 95 -7.03 -24.52 -7.07
N ARG A 96 -5.82 -24.55 -6.46
CA ARG A 96 -4.89 -25.67 -6.57
C ARG A 96 -4.06 -25.78 -5.29
N ASN A 97 -3.87 -27.00 -4.78
CA ASN A 97 -3.04 -27.29 -3.61
C ASN A 97 -3.38 -26.46 -2.35
N GLY A 98 -4.66 -26.14 -2.12
CA GLY A 98 -5.09 -25.37 -0.97
C GLY A 98 -4.88 -23.86 -1.06
N ALA A 99 -4.54 -23.34 -2.25
CA ALA A 99 -4.41 -21.93 -2.53
C ALA A 99 -5.25 -21.51 -3.75
N LEU A 100 -5.66 -20.23 -3.78
CA LEU A 100 -6.30 -19.61 -4.95
C LEU A 100 -5.28 -18.72 -5.65
N TYR A 101 -5.00 -19.06 -6.91
CA TYR A 101 -4.04 -18.38 -7.77
C TYR A 101 -4.72 -17.36 -8.65
N GLY A 102 -4.12 -16.19 -8.79
CA GLY A 102 -4.55 -15.16 -9.72
C GLY A 102 -4.03 -13.78 -9.36
N LYS A 103 -4.02 -12.87 -10.32
CA LYS A 103 -3.58 -11.50 -10.13
C LYS A 103 -4.53 -10.74 -9.20
N GLY A 104 -3.98 -10.14 -8.16
CA GLY A 104 -4.75 -9.49 -7.10
C GLY A 104 -5.34 -10.47 -6.09
N SER A 105 -5.03 -11.79 -6.18
CA SER A 105 -5.60 -12.77 -5.24
C SER A 105 -5.17 -12.55 -3.80
N VAL A 106 -3.94 -12.09 -3.57
CA VAL A 106 -3.42 -11.74 -2.25
C VAL A 106 -3.42 -10.23 -2.04
N ASP A 107 -3.25 -9.45 -3.09
CA ASP A 107 -3.07 -8.00 -3.09
C ASP A 107 -4.11 -7.30 -3.97
N ASP A 108 -5.31 -6.91 -3.50
CA ASP A 108 -5.84 -6.96 -2.13
C ASP A 108 -7.25 -7.60 -2.11
N LYS A 109 -7.57 -8.49 -3.11
CA LYS A 109 -8.92 -9.05 -3.27
C LYS A 109 -9.29 -10.09 -2.20
N ALA A 110 -8.30 -10.74 -1.54
CA ALA A 110 -8.60 -11.66 -0.44
C ALA A 110 -9.00 -10.91 0.85
N PRO A 111 -8.30 -9.87 1.31
CA PRO A 111 -8.80 -8.98 2.36
C PRO A 111 -10.19 -8.44 2.03
N LEU A 112 -10.41 -7.89 0.82
CA LEU A 112 -11.71 -7.39 0.37
C LEU A 112 -12.80 -8.46 0.48
N ALA A 113 -12.56 -9.67 -0.04
CA ALA A 113 -13.54 -10.76 0.04
C ALA A 113 -13.88 -11.12 1.48
N SER A 114 -12.89 -11.18 2.38
CA SER A 114 -13.10 -11.44 3.80
C SER A 114 -13.95 -10.34 4.46
N MET A 115 -13.70 -9.08 4.11
CA MET A 115 -14.47 -7.92 4.58
C MET A 115 -15.91 -7.93 4.03
N MET A 116 -16.10 -8.29 2.77
CA MET A 116 -17.44 -8.43 2.18
C MET A 116 -18.24 -9.56 2.86
N MET A 117 -17.59 -10.67 3.24
CA MET A 117 -18.21 -11.74 4.01
C MET A 117 -18.60 -11.27 5.44
N ALA A 118 -17.76 -10.43 6.05
CA ALA A 118 -18.06 -9.83 7.35
C ALA A 118 -19.27 -8.87 7.27
N MET A 119 -19.34 -8.03 6.22
CA MET A 119 -20.52 -7.18 5.94
C MET A 119 -21.80 -8.01 5.79
N ARG A 120 -21.71 -9.14 5.10
CA ARG A 120 -22.84 -10.03 4.87
C ARG A 120 -23.34 -10.70 6.16
N ASP A 121 -22.42 -11.16 7.02
CA ASP A 121 -22.80 -11.71 8.33
C ASP A 121 -23.49 -10.64 9.19
N ALA A 122 -22.95 -9.42 9.18
CA ALA A 122 -23.52 -8.28 9.90
C ALA A 122 -24.93 -7.92 9.39
N ALA A 123 -25.14 -7.93 8.08
CA ALA A 123 -26.46 -7.65 7.46
C ALA A 123 -27.52 -8.72 7.80
N GLY A 124 -27.11 -9.92 8.16
CA GLY A 124 -27.99 -11.00 8.62
C GLY A 124 -28.45 -10.87 10.08
N GLN A 125 -27.96 -9.85 10.83
CA GLN A 125 -28.36 -9.62 12.21
C GLN A 125 -29.63 -8.76 12.28
N ASP A 126 -30.50 -9.02 13.24
CA ASP A 126 -31.76 -8.26 13.43
C ASP A 126 -31.50 -6.77 13.79
N SER A 127 -30.39 -6.50 14.47
CA SER A 127 -29.94 -5.14 14.79
C SER A 127 -28.45 -5.09 15.04
N LEU A 128 -27.79 -4.02 14.61
CA LEU A 128 -26.40 -3.70 14.91
C LEU A 128 -26.34 -2.60 15.97
N ARG A 129 -25.36 -2.71 16.86
CA ARG A 129 -24.93 -1.60 17.70
C ARG A 129 -23.83 -0.85 16.98
N GLY A 130 -24.09 0.40 16.55
CA GLY A 130 -23.10 1.19 15.83
C GLY A 130 -23.17 1.03 14.32
N ARG A 131 -22.14 1.48 13.63
CA ARG A 131 -22.06 1.56 12.17
C ARG A 131 -20.86 0.78 11.63
N LEU A 132 -21.10 -0.03 10.60
CA LEU A 132 -20.06 -0.75 9.86
C LEU A 132 -19.98 -0.19 8.44
N ILE A 133 -18.76 0.13 7.99
CA ILE A 133 -18.50 0.71 6.66
C ILE A 133 -17.49 -0.17 5.94
N LEU A 134 -17.76 -0.49 4.66
CA LEU A 134 -16.81 -1.08 3.74
C LEU A 134 -16.41 -0.04 2.69
N VAL A 135 -15.12 0.16 2.53
CA VAL A 135 -14.54 0.99 1.46
C VAL A 135 -13.74 0.07 0.54
N ALA A 136 -14.13 0.02 -0.73
CA ALA A 136 -13.38 -0.62 -1.79
C ALA A 136 -12.75 0.48 -2.65
N ALA A 137 -11.49 0.78 -2.40
CA ALA A 137 -10.78 1.97 -2.89
C ALA A 137 -9.98 1.68 -4.16
N ALA A 138 -9.95 2.64 -5.08
CA ALA A 138 -9.09 2.62 -6.26
C ALA A 138 -7.71 3.24 -5.97
N GLU A 139 -6.75 3.06 -6.89
CA GLU A 139 -5.50 3.83 -6.98
C GLU A 139 -4.44 3.55 -5.91
N GLU A 140 -4.55 2.52 -5.07
CA GLU A 140 -3.53 2.21 -4.06
C GLU A 140 -2.17 1.94 -4.70
N GLU A 141 -2.12 1.13 -5.75
CA GLU A 141 -0.92 0.64 -6.45
C GLU A 141 -0.07 1.76 -7.11
N VAL A 142 -0.64 2.95 -7.20
CA VAL A 142 0.05 4.15 -7.69
C VAL A 142 0.12 5.26 -6.63
N GLY A 143 -0.15 4.92 -5.36
CA GLY A 143 0.06 5.76 -4.20
C GLY A 143 -1.18 6.38 -3.55
N GLY A 144 -2.39 6.01 -3.98
CA GLY A 144 -3.67 6.32 -3.32
C GLY A 144 -4.15 7.77 -3.42
N GLN A 145 -3.51 8.62 -4.26
CA GLN A 145 -3.82 10.07 -4.32
C GLN A 145 -5.24 10.35 -4.81
N LEU A 146 -5.70 9.61 -5.82
CA LEU A 146 -7.04 9.72 -6.41
C LEU A 146 -8.01 8.63 -5.89
N GLY A 147 -7.57 7.86 -4.92
CA GLY A 147 -8.35 6.87 -4.18
C GLY A 147 -8.58 7.32 -2.74
N SER A 148 -7.97 6.64 -1.80
CA SER A 148 -8.17 6.83 -0.36
C SER A 148 -7.88 8.23 0.13
N LYS A 149 -6.83 8.89 -0.42
CA LYS A 149 -6.55 10.28 -0.06
C LYS A 149 -7.68 11.21 -0.52
N TRP A 150 -8.09 11.10 -1.78
CA TRP A 150 -9.20 11.91 -2.31
C TRP A 150 -10.50 11.65 -1.55
N LEU A 151 -10.81 10.39 -1.21
CA LEU A 151 -12.00 10.05 -0.42
C LEU A 151 -11.99 10.70 0.97
N ALA A 152 -10.81 10.78 1.61
CA ALA A 152 -10.65 11.42 2.91
C ALA A 152 -10.71 12.95 2.81
N ASP A 153 -10.01 13.56 1.86
CA ASP A 153 -9.90 15.00 1.68
C ASP A 153 -11.25 15.66 1.27
N GLU A 154 -12.06 14.94 0.49
CA GLU A 154 -13.36 15.44 0.00
C GLU A 154 -14.55 15.00 0.90
N ASP A 155 -14.27 14.65 2.16
CA ASP A 155 -15.30 14.28 3.17
C ASP A 155 -16.22 13.13 2.72
N HIS A 156 -15.72 12.22 1.87
CA HIS A 156 -16.49 11.04 1.48
C HIS A 156 -16.54 9.97 2.56
N LEU A 157 -15.61 10.01 3.53
CA LEU A 157 -15.50 9.05 4.61
C LEU A 157 -15.70 9.72 5.97
N PRO A 158 -16.46 9.12 6.89
CA PRO A 158 -16.61 9.65 8.24
C PRO A 158 -15.41 9.33 9.12
N ALA A 159 -15.28 10.07 10.22
CA ALA A 159 -14.38 9.67 11.30
C ALA A 159 -14.87 8.36 11.96
N CYS A 160 -13.93 7.46 12.27
CA CYS A 160 -14.19 6.10 12.74
C CYS A 160 -13.49 5.81 14.06
N ASP A 161 -14.12 4.97 14.88
CA ASP A 161 -13.55 4.53 16.15
C ASP A 161 -12.52 3.42 15.97
N PHE A 162 -12.60 2.70 14.85
CA PHE A 162 -11.60 1.70 14.47
C PHE A 162 -11.56 1.55 12.95
N ILE A 163 -10.35 1.45 12.39
CA ILE A 163 -10.15 1.25 10.95
C ILE A 163 -9.28 0.03 10.73
N ILE A 164 -9.72 -0.86 9.85
CA ILE A 164 -8.95 -2.01 9.38
C ILE A 164 -8.65 -1.80 7.90
N VAL A 165 -7.37 -1.63 7.56
CA VAL A 165 -6.90 -1.54 6.18
C VAL A 165 -6.45 -2.91 5.71
N GLY A 166 -7.02 -3.42 4.65
CA GLY A 166 -6.69 -4.69 4.02
C GLY A 166 -5.30 -4.64 3.41
N GLU A 167 -4.49 -5.65 3.71
CA GLU A 167 -3.18 -5.92 3.14
C GLU A 167 -2.70 -7.32 3.53
N GLN A 168 -1.70 -7.84 2.83
CA GLN A 168 -1.18 -9.20 3.04
C GLN A 168 -0.17 -9.25 4.19
N THR A 169 -0.67 -9.31 5.41
CA THR A 169 0.13 -9.34 6.66
C THR A 169 0.35 -10.74 7.25
N GLY A 170 -0.11 -11.80 6.58
CA GLY A 170 -0.09 -13.16 7.13
C GLY A 170 -0.98 -13.31 8.37
N ASN A 171 -2.10 -12.60 8.42
CA ASN A 171 -3.01 -12.51 9.57
C ASN A 171 -2.36 -11.95 10.85
N ARG A 172 -1.26 -11.21 10.74
CA ARG A 172 -0.67 -10.49 11.87
C ARG A 172 -1.18 -9.06 11.90
N VAL A 173 -1.36 -8.52 13.09
CA VAL A 173 -1.82 -7.13 13.26
C VAL A 173 -0.65 -6.18 13.04
N ALA A 174 -0.60 -5.52 11.89
CA ALA A 174 0.43 -4.53 11.63
C ALA A 174 -0.08 -3.12 11.98
N ILE A 175 0.76 -2.36 12.65
CA ILE A 175 0.42 -1.02 13.16
C ILE A 175 1.39 0.08 12.72
N ALA A 176 2.37 -0.25 11.89
CA ALA A 176 3.31 0.73 11.37
C ALA A 176 3.84 0.33 9.99
N HIS A 177 4.05 1.31 9.11
CA HIS A 177 4.86 1.16 7.91
C HIS A 177 5.68 2.42 7.61
N LYS A 178 6.73 2.24 6.80
CA LYS A 178 7.59 3.34 6.37
C LYS A 178 6.88 4.24 5.35
N GLY A 179 7.19 5.53 5.40
CA GLY A 179 6.97 6.45 4.31
C GLY A 179 8.06 6.35 3.25
N VAL A 180 7.90 7.07 2.16
CA VAL A 180 8.90 7.15 1.08
C VAL A 180 9.08 8.58 0.63
N MET A 181 10.33 8.95 0.32
CA MET A 181 10.67 10.19 -0.39
C MET A 181 11.52 9.83 -1.60
N ARG A 182 11.18 10.36 -2.76
CA ARG A 182 11.91 10.16 -4.02
C ARG A 182 12.37 11.48 -4.60
N ALA A 183 13.53 11.47 -5.24
CA ALA A 183 14.06 12.59 -5.98
C ALA A 183 14.98 12.08 -7.09
N THR A 184 15.16 12.91 -8.12
CA THR A 184 16.20 12.73 -9.14
C THR A 184 17.30 13.75 -8.89
N VAL A 185 18.54 13.30 -8.81
CA VAL A 185 19.72 14.15 -8.67
C VAL A 185 20.49 14.14 -9.97
N HIS A 186 20.80 15.33 -10.46
CA HIS A 186 21.51 15.53 -11.71
C HIS A 186 22.89 16.13 -11.47
N THR A 187 23.88 15.70 -12.26
CA THR A 187 25.16 16.40 -12.40
C THR A 187 25.32 16.88 -13.83
N HIS A 188 25.82 18.10 -13.99
CA HIS A 188 26.00 18.76 -15.26
C HIS A 188 27.48 19.09 -15.48
N GLY A 189 27.97 18.75 -16.64
CA GLY A 189 29.34 18.90 -17.03
C GLY A 189 29.48 19.62 -18.40
N LYS A 190 30.51 19.22 -19.15
CA LYS A 190 30.79 19.80 -20.49
C LYS A 190 31.29 18.70 -21.42
N ALA A 191 30.54 18.45 -22.49
CA ALA A 191 30.94 17.48 -23.50
C ALA A 191 32.15 17.96 -24.33
N VAL A 192 33.09 17.05 -24.55
CA VAL A 192 34.20 17.20 -25.49
C VAL A 192 34.58 15.81 -26.01
N HIS A 193 35.37 15.77 -27.09
CA HIS A 193 35.89 14.50 -27.60
C HIS A 193 36.87 13.86 -26.59
N ALA A 194 36.77 12.54 -26.40
CA ALA A 194 37.56 11.80 -25.40
C ALA A 194 39.08 11.80 -25.65
N THR A 195 39.56 12.25 -26.80
CA THR A 195 41.01 12.45 -27.07
C THR A 195 41.63 13.60 -26.26
N ASN A 196 40.80 14.50 -25.70
CA ASN A 196 41.27 15.61 -24.88
C ASN A 196 40.29 15.85 -23.70
N PRO A 197 40.19 14.90 -22.78
CA PRO A 197 39.16 14.90 -21.73
C PRO A 197 39.29 16.09 -20.78
N ASP A 198 40.50 16.62 -20.57
CA ASP A 198 40.80 17.73 -19.68
C ASP A 198 40.17 19.09 -20.09
N ARG A 199 39.69 19.18 -21.35
CA ARG A 199 38.91 20.33 -21.82
C ARG A 199 37.40 20.22 -21.56
N GLY A 200 36.96 19.05 -21.13
CA GLY A 200 35.59 18.76 -20.75
C GLY A 200 35.41 18.79 -19.24
N ILE A 201 34.18 18.52 -18.84
CA ILE A 201 33.80 18.33 -17.45
C ILE A 201 32.94 17.04 -17.40
N ASN A 202 33.46 16.00 -16.78
CA ASN A 202 32.82 14.69 -16.78
C ASN A 202 31.73 14.59 -15.70
N ALA A 203 30.46 14.61 -16.14
CA ALA A 203 29.30 14.51 -15.23
C ALA A 203 29.21 13.17 -14.50
N ILE A 204 29.66 12.05 -15.11
CA ILE A 204 29.68 10.74 -14.44
C ILE A 204 30.68 10.73 -13.27
N VAL A 205 31.85 11.34 -13.47
CA VAL A 205 32.85 11.45 -12.37
C VAL A 205 32.32 12.36 -11.26
N ALA A 206 31.61 13.43 -11.59
CA ALA A 206 30.96 14.28 -10.57
C ALA A 206 29.89 13.48 -9.81
N MET A 207 29.04 12.71 -10.52
CA MET A 207 27.98 11.89 -9.92
C MET A 207 28.56 10.80 -9.00
N SER A 208 29.71 10.20 -9.31
CA SER A 208 30.29 9.18 -8.43
C SER A 208 30.62 9.72 -7.04
N ARG A 209 31.00 10.98 -6.90
CA ARG A 209 31.22 11.65 -5.60
C ARG A 209 29.91 11.85 -4.84
N VAL A 210 28.84 12.22 -5.55
CA VAL A 210 27.49 12.36 -4.96
C VAL A 210 26.98 11.01 -4.47
N ILE A 211 27.17 9.94 -5.26
CA ILE A 211 26.78 8.57 -4.89
C ILE A 211 27.52 8.12 -3.61
N GLU A 212 28.82 8.42 -3.48
CA GLU A 212 29.59 8.09 -2.29
C GLU A 212 29.06 8.83 -1.04
N ALA A 213 28.73 10.10 -1.17
CA ALA A 213 28.12 10.87 -0.06
C ALA A 213 26.74 10.34 0.34
N LEU A 214 25.90 9.97 -0.63
CA LEU A 214 24.59 9.36 -0.40
C LEU A 214 24.72 7.95 0.24
N HIS A 215 25.72 7.18 -0.15
CA HIS A 215 26.02 5.91 0.50
C HIS A 215 26.43 6.11 1.96
N GLY A 216 27.31 7.08 2.22
CA GLY A 216 27.67 7.48 3.59
C GLY A 216 26.47 7.99 4.41
N TYR A 217 25.54 8.71 3.79
CA TYR A 217 24.27 9.10 4.41
C TYR A 217 23.44 7.87 4.79
N HIS A 218 23.25 6.93 3.86
CA HIS A 218 22.53 5.68 4.13
C HIS A 218 23.13 4.93 5.35
N GLN A 219 24.45 4.84 5.45
CA GLN A 219 25.10 4.18 6.59
C GLN A 219 24.82 4.89 7.93
N ARG A 220 24.76 6.23 7.94
CA ARG A 220 24.41 6.99 9.16
C ARG A 220 22.98 6.79 9.60
N LEU A 221 22.05 6.50 8.67
CA LEU A 221 20.66 6.24 9.00
C LEU A 221 20.46 5.01 9.90
N ALA A 222 21.40 4.07 9.92
CA ALA A 222 21.36 2.89 10.82
C ALA A 222 21.38 3.25 12.32
N ALA A 223 21.75 4.49 12.67
CA ALA A 223 21.67 4.98 14.06
C ALA A 223 20.24 5.38 14.50
N ARG A 224 19.31 5.45 13.58
CA ARG A 224 17.88 5.68 13.82
C ARG A 224 17.15 4.35 13.69
N GLU A 225 16.25 4.05 14.60
CA GLU A 225 15.52 2.78 14.58
C GLU A 225 14.10 2.98 15.11
N HIS A 226 13.14 2.39 14.41
CA HIS A 226 11.78 2.21 14.90
C HIS A 226 11.55 0.74 15.27
N PRO A 227 10.93 0.44 16.44
CA PRO A 227 10.86 -0.93 16.99
C PRO A 227 10.24 -1.96 16.03
N LEU A 228 9.29 -1.53 15.18
CA LEU A 228 8.54 -2.44 14.32
C LEU A 228 9.03 -2.45 12.87
N VAL A 229 9.56 -1.33 12.36
CA VAL A 229 9.93 -1.22 10.93
C VAL A 229 11.44 -1.04 10.71
N GLY A 230 12.25 -1.07 11.79
CA GLY A 230 13.70 -0.96 11.72
C GLY A 230 14.16 0.42 11.26
N SER A 231 15.39 0.50 10.73
CA SER A 231 16.02 1.77 10.37
C SER A 231 15.50 2.34 9.05
N PRO A 232 15.56 3.68 8.89
CA PRO A 232 15.31 4.31 7.60
C PRO A 232 16.40 3.91 6.58
N THR A 233 16.12 4.04 5.30
CA THR A 233 17.04 3.65 4.22
C THR A 233 17.11 4.71 3.14
N CYS A 234 18.23 4.79 2.42
CA CYS A 234 18.39 5.58 1.21
C CYS A 234 19.01 4.70 0.14
N ASN A 235 18.25 4.38 -0.90
CA ASN A 235 18.68 3.55 -2.00
C ASN A 235 18.82 4.39 -3.28
N ILE A 236 19.82 4.08 -4.09
CA ILE A 236 19.97 4.59 -5.46
C ILE A 236 19.51 3.47 -6.39
N GLY A 237 18.32 3.64 -6.97
CA GLY A 237 17.68 2.60 -7.77
C GLY A 237 18.04 2.66 -9.26
N VAL A 238 18.38 3.84 -9.76
CA VAL A 238 18.70 4.10 -11.19
C VAL A 238 19.89 5.01 -11.28
N ILE A 239 20.76 4.76 -12.27
CA ILE A 239 21.81 5.69 -12.73
C ILE A 239 21.83 5.69 -14.25
N GLU A 240 21.84 6.87 -14.87
CA GLU A 240 21.98 7.04 -16.31
C GLU A 240 22.92 8.20 -16.61
N GLY A 241 23.84 8.04 -17.58
CA GLY A 241 24.79 9.08 -17.94
C GLY A 241 25.65 8.72 -19.15
N GLY A 242 25.96 9.75 -19.93
CA GLY A 242 26.72 9.61 -21.18
C GLY A 242 25.93 8.99 -22.32
N SER A 243 26.47 9.07 -23.53
CA SER A 243 25.84 8.55 -24.76
C SER A 243 26.77 7.64 -25.55
N THR A 244 28.09 7.86 -25.47
CA THR A 244 29.10 7.12 -26.21
C THR A 244 30.46 7.16 -25.50
N ALA A 245 31.27 6.11 -25.65
CA ALA A 245 32.57 6.02 -24.99
C ALA A 245 33.64 7.01 -25.52
N ASN A 246 33.46 7.60 -26.69
CA ASN A 246 34.40 8.54 -27.28
C ASN A 246 34.05 10.03 -27.02
N ALA A 247 33.14 10.31 -26.11
CA ALA A 247 32.81 11.65 -25.63
C ALA A 247 32.85 11.73 -24.10
N VAL A 248 33.33 12.88 -23.58
CA VAL A 248 33.17 13.20 -22.16
C VAL A 248 31.69 13.51 -21.90
N PRO A 249 31.00 12.81 -20.94
CA PRO A 249 29.58 13.02 -20.69
C PRO A 249 29.34 14.36 -19.99
N ASP A 250 28.38 15.13 -20.48
CA ASP A 250 27.93 16.41 -19.90
C ASP A 250 26.71 16.30 -18.99
N ALA A 251 26.10 15.13 -18.92
CA ALA A 251 24.97 14.86 -18.03
C ALA A 251 25.05 13.46 -17.42
N CYS A 252 24.66 13.38 -16.15
CA CYS A 252 24.38 12.11 -15.45
C CYS A 252 23.30 12.36 -14.40
N HIS A 253 22.43 11.38 -14.18
CA HIS A 253 21.45 11.46 -13.10
C HIS A 253 21.29 10.14 -12.36
N VAL A 254 20.82 10.23 -11.12
CA VAL A 254 20.43 9.10 -10.27
C VAL A 254 19.03 9.33 -9.70
N MET A 255 18.28 8.25 -9.50
CA MET A 255 16.99 8.28 -8.81
C MET A 255 17.12 7.67 -7.41
N LEU A 256 16.63 8.41 -6.41
CA LEU A 256 16.67 8.05 -5.00
C LEU A 256 15.32 7.54 -4.53
N ASP A 257 15.34 6.51 -3.66
CA ASP A 257 14.24 6.03 -2.83
C ASP A 257 14.69 6.06 -1.36
N ARG A 258 14.22 7.04 -0.60
CA ARG A 258 14.51 7.23 0.84
C ARG A 258 13.30 6.75 1.63
N ARG A 259 13.44 5.64 2.35
CA ARG A 259 12.39 5.14 3.24
C ARG A 259 12.46 5.84 4.59
N MET A 260 11.38 6.53 4.96
CA MET A 260 11.22 7.25 6.22
C MET A 260 10.58 6.33 7.26
N ILE A 261 11.10 6.32 8.47
CA ILE A 261 10.43 5.66 9.59
C ILE A 261 9.35 6.59 10.19
N PRO A 262 8.37 6.05 10.94
CA PRO A 262 7.41 6.87 11.68
C PRO A 262 8.11 7.99 12.49
N HIS A 263 7.46 9.15 12.54
CA HIS A 263 7.88 10.38 13.20
C HIS A 263 9.05 11.14 12.54
N GLU A 264 9.62 10.68 11.41
CA GLU A 264 10.48 11.54 10.59
C GLU A 264 9.63 12.60 9.86
N ASP A 265 10.00 13.87 9.98
CA ASP A 265 9.36 14.96 9.24
C ASP A 265 9.86 14.97 7.79
N PRO A 266 8.97 14.88 6.78
CA PRO A 266 9.38 14.92 5.38
C PRO A 266 10.17 16.16 4.99
N GLN A 267 9.91 17.32 5.61
CA GLN A 267 10.64 18.55 5.32
C GLN A 267 12.08 18.48 5.87
N GLU A 268 12.26 17.93 7.08
CA GLU A 268 13.60 17.70 7.64
C GLU A 268 14.40 16.70 6.81
N VAL A 269 13.77 15.59 6.38
CA VAL A 269 14.41 14.59 5.50
C VAL A 269 14.82 15.21 4.16
N GLN A 270 13.97 16.05 3.58
CA GLN A 270 14.30 16.78 2.36
C GLN A 270 15.50 17.73 2.56
N MET A 271 15.55 18.45 3.67
CA MET A 271 16.67 19.32 4.01
C MET A 271 17.97 18.51 4.21
N GLU A 272 17.92 17.40 4.96
CA GLU A 272 19.06 16.50 5.14
C GLU A 272 19.62 16.00 3.79
N LEU A 273 18.76 15.51 2.91
CA LEU A 273 19.16 15.04 1.58
C LEU A 273 19.79 16.16 0.75
N SER A 274 19.16 17.33 0.75
CA SER A 274 19.65 18.50 0.02
C SER A 274 21.02 18.94 0.54
N GLU A 275 21.22 18.96 1.85
CA GLU A 275 22.50 19.30 2.48
C GLU A 275 23.60 18.29 2.11
N VAL A 276 23.31 16.99 2.21
CA VAL A 276 24.26 15.93 1.83
C VAL A 276 24.70 16.09 0.37
N ILE A 277 23.76 16.31 -0.54
CA ILE A 277 24.05 16.41 -1.97
C ILE A 277 24.84 17.69 -2.29
N HIS A 278 24.44 18.85 -1.75
CA HIS A 278 25.08 20.12 -2.02
C HIS A 278 26.41 20.31 -1.28
N SER A 279 26.70 19.53 -0.23
CA SER A 279 28.00 19.55 0.46
C SER A 279 29.14 18.91 -0.36
N VAL A 280 28.79 18.16 -1.43
CA VAL A 280 29.78 17.46 -2.25
C VAL A 280 30.47 18.44 -3.18
N ASP A 281 31.82 18.53 -3.12
CA ASP A 281 32.59 19.27 -4.10
C ASP A 281 32.63 18.52 -5.43
N VAL A 282 31.78 18.94 -6.35
CA VAL A 282 31.71 18.43 -7.73
C VAL A 282 32.40 19.37 -8.74
N ALA A 283 32.97 20.48 -8.28
CA ALA A 283 33.58 21.48 -9.20
C ALA A 283 34.62 20.86 -10.16
N PRO A 284 34.66 21.29 -11.39
CA PRO A 284 33.89 22.37 -12.02
C PRO A 284 32.50 21.99 -12.57
N ALA A 285 32.00 20.75 -12.30
CA ALA A 285 30.63 20.37 -12.59
C ALA A 285 29.64 21.08 -11.63
N THR A 286 28.35 20.96 -11.93
CA THR A 286 27.28 21.44 -11.02
C THR A 286 26.35 20.27 -10.67
N VAL A 287 25.66 20.39 -9.52
CA VAL A 287 24.65 19.45 -9.08
C VAL A 287 23.30 20.15 -8.90
N SER A 288 22.24 19.49 -9.27
CA SER A 288 20.84 19.92 -9.04
C SER A 288 19.97 18.76 -8.61
N ILE A 289 18.86 19.08 -7.96
CA ILE A 289 17.87 18.11 -7.49
C ILE A 289 16.52 18.53 -8.05
N ASP A 290 15.78 17.60 -8.62
CA ASP A 290 14.37 17.81 -8.98
C ASP A 290 13.51 17.90 -7.70
N SER A 291 12.25 18.29 -7.88
CA SER A 291 11.28 18.34 -6.79
C SER A 291 11.16 16.98 -6.09
N PHE A 292 11.16 17.02 -4.78
CA PHE A 292 10.92 15.84 -3.97
C PHE A 292 9.44 15.43 -4.03
N VAL A 293 9.21 14.13 -4.17
CA VAL A 293 7.88 13.53 -4.04
C VAL A 293 7.91 12.62 -2.82
N HIS A 294 6.93 12.74 -1.93
CA HIS A 294 6.86 11.90 -0.74
C HIS A 294 5.47 11.30 -0.56
N SER A 295 5.44 10.16 0.14
CA SER A 295 4.26 9.51 0.67
C SER A 295 4.46 9.30 2.17
N PRO A 296 3.44 9.57 3.02
CA PRO A 296 3.60 9.50 4.46
C PRO A 296 3.92 8.09 4.97
N TRP A 297 4.44 8.04 6.18
CA TRP A 297 4.49 6.84 7.01
C TRP A 297 3.14 6.66 7.74
N PHE A 298 2.98 5.50 8.34
CA PHE A 298 1.87 5.16 9.22
C PHE A 298 2.40 4.59 10.54
N ASP A 299 1.77 4.98 11.65
CA ASP A 299 2.00 4.43 12.98
C ASP A 299 0.73 4.55 13.82
N SER A 300 0.43 3.53 14.63
CA SER A 300 -0.75 3.44 15.50
C SER A 300 -0.36 2.76 16.82
N ALA A 301 -1.07 3.08 17.88
CA ALA A 301 -0.71 2.60 19.22
C ALA A 301 -1.27 1.23 19.58
N LEU A 302 -2.44 0.84 19.06
CA LEU A 302 -3.21 -0.36 19.42
C LEU A 302 -3.54 -0.43 20.93
N ASP A 303 -3.86 0.71 21.55
CA ASP A 303 -4.08 0.82 22.99
C ASP A 303 -5.56 1.04 23.39
N SER A 304 -6.46 1.22 22.40
CA SER A 304 -7.91 1.28 22.64
C SER A 304 -8.48 -0.07 23.07
N GLU A 305 -9.67 -0.07 23.67
CA GLU A 305 -10.40 -1.30 23.98
C GLU A 305 -10.72 -2.09 22.69
N THR A 306 -11.07 -1.39 21.62
CA THR A 306 -11.39 -1.97 20.31
C THR A 306 -10.17 -2.66 19.70
N GLY A 307 -9.01 -1.99 19.72
CA GLY A 307 -7.76 -2.56 19.22
C GLY A 307 -7.31 -3.79 20.00
N ARG A 308 -7.39 -3.74 21.33
CA ARG A 308 -7.10 -4.92 22.17
C ARG A 308 -8.07 -6.07 21.91
N THR A 309 -9.37 -5.78 21.68
CA THR A 309 -10.36 -6.79 21.34
C THR A 309 -10.06 -7.44 19.99
N PHE A 310 -9.63 -6.64 18.99
CA PHE A 310 -9.21 -7.19 17.70
C PHE A 310 -7.99 -8.11 17.84
N LEU A 311 -6.94 -7.64 18.54
CA LEU A 311 -5.74 -8.44 18.80
C LEU A 311 -6.06 -9.75 19.50
N ALA A 312 -6.97 -9.74 20.47
CA ALA A 312 -7.42 -10.96 21.15
C ALA A 312 -8.12 -11.93 20.18
N CYS A 313 -8.96 -11.44 19.25
CA CYS A 313 -9.56 -12.29 18.21
C CYS A 313 -8.51 -12.94 17.30
N VAL A 314 -7.46 -12.19 16.95
CA VAL A 314 -6.35 -12.73 16.15
C VAL A 314 -5.58 -13.78 16.96
N GLN A 315 -5.27 -13.52 18.24
CA GLN A 315 -4.59 -14.47 19.14
C GLN A 315 -5.37 -15.76 19.34
N ASP A 316 -6.70 -15.67 19.48
CA ASP A 316 -7.58 -16.84 19.62
C ASP A 316 -7.53 -17.74 18.37
N GLU A 317 -7.34 -17.17 17.17
CA GLU A 317 -7.35 -17.91 15.90
C GLU A 317 -5.96 -18.43 15.48
N ILE A 318 -4.90 -17.59 15.58
CA ILE A 318 -3.56 -17.94 15.08
C ILE A 318 -2.48 -18.09 16.17
N GLY A 319 -2.82 -17.81 17.44
CA GLY A 319 -1.91 -17.97 18.57
C GLY A 319 -1.02 -16.75 18.84
N HIS A 320 0.18 -16.99 19.39
CA HIS A 320 1.03 -15.93 19.97
C HIS A 320 1.70 -14.99 18.95
N ASP A 321 1.76 -15.34 17.68
CA ASP A 321 2.37 -14.50 16.64
C ASP A 321 1.42 -13.43 16.03
N ALA A 322 0.34 -13.11 16.74
CA ALA A 322 -0.68 -12.17 16.27
C ALA A 322 -0.18 -10.74 16.00
N GLY A 323 0.89 -10.32 16.61
CA GLY A 323 1.44 -8.95 16.56
C GLY A 323 1.44 -8.26 17.91
N PRO A 324 1.65 -6.94 17.97
CA PRO A 324 1.79 -6.01 16.84
C PRO A 324 3.11 -6.16 16.06
N VAL A 325 3.03 -5.90 14.74
CA VAL A 325 4.19 -5.97 13.83
C VAL A 325 4.27 -4.73 12.94
N GLY A 326 5.42 -4.56 12.27
CA GLY A 326 5.58 -3.61 11.17
C GLY A 326 5.18 -4.24 9.83
N TYR A 327 4.63 -3.45 8.92
CA TYR A 327 4.37 -3.80 7.54
C TYR A 327 5.44 -3.15 6.66
N LEU A 328 6.18 -3.93 5.87
CA LEU A 328 7.31 -3.38 5.12
C LEU A 328 6.90 -2.59 3.89
N PRO A 329 5.89 -3.01 3.09
CA PRO A 329 5.33 -2.16 2.04
C PRO A 329 4.62 -0.92 2.60
N GLY A 330 4.17 -0.03 1.72
CA GLY A 330 3.20 1.01 2.08
C GLY A 330 1.78 0.49 2.01
N SER A 331 0.82 1.27 2.48
CA SER A 331 -0.61 0.98 2.35
C SER A 331 -1.43 2.28 2.37
N ASP A 332 -2.70 2.21 2.06
CA ASP A 332 -3.62 3.35 2.18
C ASP A 332 -3.86 3.84 3.61
N ALA A 333 -3.42 3.10 4.64
CA ALA A 333 -3.45 3.54 6.04
C ALA A 333 -2.86 4.95 6.22
N LYS A 334 -1.81 5.29 5.48
CA LYS A 334 -1.17 6.62 5.46
C LYS A 334 -2.11 7.78 5.16
N HIS A 335 -3.18 7.54 4.42
CA HIS A 335 -4.16 8.55 4.00
C HIS A 335 -5.37 8.65 4.93
N LEU A 336 -5.58 7.65 5.78
CA LEU A 336 -6.77 7.52 6.62
C LEU A 336 -6.52 7.92 8.07
N THR A 337 -5.29 8.27 8.46
CA THR A 337 -4.91 8.61 9.84
C THR A 337 -5.76 9.73 10.43
N GLY A 338 -6.14 10.73 9.63
CA GLY A 338 -7.00 11.84 10.05
C GLY A 338 -8.45 11.45 10.35
N LEU A 339 -8.89 10.27 9.92
CA LEU A 339 -10.24 9.75 10.15
C LEU A 339 -10.33 8.83 11.37
N ALA A 340 -9.20 8.35 11.90
CA ALA A 340 -9.17 7.47 13.06
C ALA A 340 -9.32 8.29 14.36
N ARG A 341 -10.43 8.06 15.09
CA ARG A 341 -10.64 8.56 16.45
C ARG A 341 -10.02 7.64 17.51
N GLY A 342 -9.82 6.38 17.15
CA GLY A 342 -9.15 5.34 17.93
C GLY A 342 -8.03 4.70 17.12
N ASP A 343 -7.85 3.38 17.29
CA ASP A 343 -6.77 2.69 16.59
C ASP A 343 -7.08 2.42 15.11
N MET A 344 -6.02 2.33 14.33
CA MET A 344 -6.07 1.85 12.95
C MET A 344 -5.03 0.74 12.78
N ILE A 345 -5.38 -0.29 12.03
CA ILE A 345 -4.50 -1.43 11.78
C ILE A 345 -4.46 -1.79 10.29
N ILE A 346 -3.41 -2.49 9.92
CA ILE A 346 -3.26 -3.14 8.63
C ILE A 346 -3.38 -4.65 8.87
N PHE A 347 -4.25 -5.34 8.11
CA PHE A 347 -4.55 -6.73 8.40
C PHE A 347 -5.13 -7.48 7.20
N GLY A 348 -4.63 -8.70 6.95
CA GLY A 348 -5.20 -9.62 5.98
C GLY A 348 -4.35 -10.88 5.77
N PRO A 349 -4.84 -11.81 4.93
CA PRO A 349 -4.19 -13.09 4.68
C PRO A 349 -3.04 -12.95 3.69
N GLY A 350 -2.14 -13.91 3.68
CA GLY A 350 -1.06 -14.05 2.70
C GLY A 350 0.16 -13.21 3.00
N SER A 351 1.13 -13.26 2.08
CA SER A 351 2.42 -12.59 2.20
C SER A 351 2.67 -11.66 1.02
N TYR A 352 3.18 -10.47 1.29
CA TYR A 352 3.63 -9.53 0.25
C TYR A 352 4.77 -10.10 -0.62
N GLU A 353 5.45 -11.16 -0.18
CA GLU A 353 6.53 -11.80 -0.96
C GLU A 353 6.03 -12.47 -2.24
N VAL A 354 4.76 -12.87 -2.29
CA VAL A 354 4.12 -13.47 -3.47
C VAL A 354 3.28 -12.47 -4.27
N ALA A 355 3.08 -11.27 -3.74
CA ALA A 355 2.41 -10.17 -4.44
C ALA A 355 3.26 -9.67 -5.62
N HIS A 356 2.62 -9.03 -6.60
CA HIS A 356 3.25 -8.39 -7.76
C HIS A 356 4.01 -9.33 -8.71
N GLY A 357 4.11 -10.64 -8.41
CA GLY A 357 4.81 -11.64 -9.21
C GLY A 357 3.88 -12.59 -9.99
N ALA A 358 4.50 -13.44 -10.84
CA ALA A 358 3.79 -14.54 -11.46
C ALA A 358 3.41 -15.58 -10.40
N ASP A 359 2.29 -16.27 -10.64
CA ASP A 359 1.71 -17.24 -9.69
C ASP A 359 1.36 -16.63 -8.32
N GLU A 360 1.02 -15.33 -8.30
CA GLU A 360 0.42 -14.70 -7.14
C GLU A 360 -0.75 -15.54 -6.62
N HIS A 361 -0.79 -15.79 -5.32
CA HIS A 361 -1.80 -16.64 -4.71
C HIS A 361 -2.03 -16.33 -3.24
N VAL A 362 -3.20 -16.69 -2.73
CA VAL A 362 -3.51 -16.69 -1.31
C VAL A 362 -3.78 -18.12 -0.82
N VAL A 363 -3.20 -18.48 0.32
CA VAL A 363 -3.46 -19.76 0.99
C VAL A 363 -4.86 -19.75 1.59
N LEU A 364 -5.72 -20.69 1.22
CA LEU A 364 -7.14 -20.68 1.61
C LEU A 364 -7.34 -20.82 3.12
N SER A 365 -6.45 -21.52 3.83
CA SER A 365 -6.54 -21.61 5.31
C SER A 365 -6.33 -20.24 5.97
N GLU A 366 -5.42 -19.40 5.45
CA GLU A 366 -5.20 -18.03 5.94
C GLU A 366 -6.37 -17.12 5.60
N PHE A 367 -6.89 -17.20 4.36
CA PHE A 367 -8.09 -16.48 3.94
C PHE A 367 -9.30 -16.79 4.81
N HIS A 368 -9.53 -18.07 5.12
CA HIS A 368 -10.60 -18.45 6.03
C HIS A 368 -10.36 -18.00 7.48
N ALA A 369 -9.11 -18.00 7.96
CA ALA A 369 -8.77 -17.47 9.28
C ALA A 369 -9.06 -15.96 9.36
N THR A 370 -8.65 -15.17 8.34
CA THR A 370 -9.01 -13.74 8.24
C THR A 370 -10.51 -13.52 8.36
N THR A 371 -11.29 -14.28 7.60
CA THR A 371 -12.76 -14.18 7.64
C THR A 371 -13.30 -14.48 9.04
N ARG A 372 -12.84 -15.56 9.69
CA ARG A 372 -13.29 -15.90 11.07
C ARG A 372 -12.89 -14.84 12.09
N ILE A 373 -11.69 -14.27 11.99
CA ILE A 373 -11.21 -13.20 12.86
C ILE A 373 -12.12 -11.96 12.73
N LEU A 374 -12.40 -11.51 11.51
CA LEU A 374 -13.28 -10.37 11.27
C LEU A 374 -14.69 -10.62 11.82
N LEU A 375 -15.27 -11.79 11.55
CA LEU A 375 -16.58 -12.19 12.11
C LEU A 375 -16.58 -12.21 13.63
N GLY A 376 -15.57 -12.82 14.25
CA GLY A 376 -15.42 -12.89 15.72
C GLY A 376 -15.31 -11.50 16.34
N PHE A 377 -14.55 -10.61 15.72
CA PHE A 377 -14.38 -9.23 16.15
C PHE A 377 -15.70 -8.43 16.05
N LEU A 378 -16.36 -8.45 14.88
CA LEU A 378 -17.61 -7.70 14.70
C LEU A 378 -18.73 -8.19 15.64
N ARG A 379 -18.79 -9.50 15.91
CA ARG A 379 -19.72 -10.06 16.90
C ARG A 379 -19.49 -9.52 18.31
N ARG A 380 -18.22 -9.32 18.70
CA ARG A 380 -17.89 -8.74 20.01
C ARG A 380 -18.20 -7.24 20.08
N MET A 381 -18.06 -6.52 18.98
CA MET A 381 -18.16 -5.07 18.94
C MET A 381 -19.56 -4.56 18.59
N LEU A 382 -20.23 -5.16 17.62
CA LEU A 382 -21.42 -4.60 16.98
C LEU A 382 -22.71 -5.40 17.24
N TYR A 383 -22.63 -6.67 17.74
CA TYR A 383 -23.84 -7.43 17.94
C TYR A 383 -24.32 -7.29 19.38
N HIS A 384 -25.63 -7.19 19.55
CA HIS A 384 -26.21 -7.22 20.90
C HIS A 384 -25.91 -8.57 21.56
N LYS A 385 -25.44 -8.56 22.81
CA LYS A 385 -25.35 -9.77 23.62
C LYS A 385 -26.76 -10.30 23.80
N GLN A 386 -27.04 -11.49 23.28
CA GLN A 386 -28.26 -12.24 23.56
C GLN A 386 -28.31 -12.65 25.03
#